data_240415074e2477b4c13e25a9a0b2da04
#
_entry.id   240415074e2477b4c13e25a9a0b2da04
#
_cell.length_a   1.000
_cell.length_b   1.000
_cell.length_c   1.000
_cell.angle_alpha   90.00
_cell.angle_beta   90.00
_cell.angle_gamma   90.00
#
_symmetry.space_group_name_H-M   'P 1'
#
loop_
_entity.id
_entity.type
_entity.pdbx_description
1 polymer ?
#
loop_
_entity_poly.entity_id
_entity_poly.type
_entity_poly.pdbx_seq_one_letter_code
_entity_poly.pdbx_strand_id
1 'polypeptide(L)'
;MGKPVGAAGLTLIKRFEGCRLKAYKPVPTEKYWTIGWGHYGPDVREGQTITQMEADAMLLSDCQRFADAVDDPACCPLTARLNANQRDALISFTYNCGTGCLKTLCRGRTLAQICGAMALYDKSNGKPLAGLTRRRRAEQELFNTPVAEKEEKKVTYRYLKDIPEKFRPIIDQLMTAGIIQGDGSDPGGNGDVIDLTHEQVRTLVFVYRGGGFDRQLTAKGLTPAVSL
;
A
#
# COMPACT_ATOMS: atom_id res chain seq x y z
N MET A 1 12.79 -6.18 -5.78
CA MET A 1 12.48 -4.74 -5.67
C MET A 1 11.68 -4.54 -4.41
N GLY A 2 12.05 -3.53 -3.60
CA GLY A 2 11.30 -3.17 -2.41
C GLY A 2 9.89 -2.64 -2.73
N LYS A 3 9.08 -2.43 -1.71
CA LYS A 3 7.74 -1.87 -1.86
C LYS A 3 7.85 -0.41 -2.38
N PRO A 4 7.11 0.00 -3.42
CA PRO A 4 7.14 1.39 -3.90
C PRO A 4 6.62 2.37 -2.84
N VAL A 5 6.86 3.66 -3.06
CA VAL A 5 6.25 4.73 -2.27
C VAL A 5 4.72 4.68 -2.39
N GLY A 6 4.02 4.94 -1.29
CA GLY A 6 2.56 4.98 -1.28
C GLY A 6 1.96 6.26 -1.86
N ALA A 7 0.64 6.25 -2.04
CA ALA A 7 -0.08 7.40 -2.61
C ALA A 7 0.06 8.68 -1.75
N ALA A 8 0.11 8.54 -0.42
CA ALA A 8 0.29 9.68 0.48
C ALA A 8 1.67 10.33 0.30
N GLY A 9 2.73 9.52 0.20
CA GLY A 9 4.09 10.00 -0.06
C GLY A 9 4.23 10.67 -1.42
N LEU A 10 3.68 10.07 -2.50
CA LEU A 10 3.68 10.68 -3.83
C LEU A 10 2.95 12.03 -3.85
N THR A 11 1.77 12.11 -3.21
CA THR A 11 1.00 13.35 -3.10
C THR A 11 1.80 14.43 -2.38
N LEU A 12 2.46 14.05 -1.28
CA LEU A 12 3.29 14.96 -0.52
C LEU A 12 4.48 15.48 -1.33
N ILE A 13 5.20 14.60 -2.04
CA ILE A 13 6.33 15.00 -2.89
C ILE A 13 5.84 15.95 -3.99
N LYS A 14 4.80 15.60 -4.73
CA LYS A 14 4.21 16.43 -5.80
C LYS A 14 3.80 17.82 -5.32
N ARG A 15 3.34 17.95 -4.08
CA ARG A 15 2.95 19.26 -3.49
C ARG A 15 4.11 20.25 -3.39
N PHE A 16 5.35 19.76 -3.25
CA PHE A 16 6.55 20.59 -3.05
C PHE A 16 7.46 20.63 -4.27
N GLU A 17 7.31 19.72 -5.21
CA GLU A 17 8.03 19.71 -6.47
C GLU A 17 7.15 20.31 -7.58
N GLY A 18 7.68 21.20 -8.37
CA GLY A 18 6.98 21.70 -9.56
C GLY A 18 7.04 20.67 -10.69
N CYS A 19 5.93 20.43 -11.40
CA CYS A 19 5.94 19.59 -12.60
C CYS A 19 6.14 20.42 -13.86
N ARG A 20 7.13 20.05 -14.67
CA ARG A 20 7.33 20.64 -15.99
C ARG A 20 7.33 19.56 -17.06
N LEU A 21 6.32 19.59 -17.91
CA LEU A 21 6.14 18.59 -18.97
C LEU A 21 7.06 18.82 -20.19
N LYS A 22 7.79 19.94 -20.22
CA LYS A 22 8.81 20.22 -21.22
C LYS A 22 10.19 20.30 -20.54
N ALA A 23 11.17 19.67 -21.13
CA ALA A 23 12.54 19.65 -20.62
C ALA A 23 13.12 21.09 -20.46
N TYR A 24 13.82 21.30 -19.36
CA TYR A 24 14.41 22.57 -19.01
C TYR A 24 15.77 22.38 -18.29
N LYS A 25 16.56 23.41 -18.22
CA LYS A 25 17.75 23.47 -17.37
C LYS A 25 17.51 24.52 -16.28
N PRO A 26 17.49 24.15 -14.99
CA PRO A 26 17.41 25.12 -13.89
C PRO A 26 18.58 26.09 -13.90
N VAL A 27 19.78 25.59 -14.20
CA VAL A 27 21.01 26.37 -14.39
C VAL A 27 21.61 26.02 -15.75
N PRO A 28 21.98 27.02 -16.58
CA PRO A 28 22.52 26.77 -17.93
C PRO A 28 23.75 25.85 -17.98
N THR A 29 24.52 25.80 -16.89
CA THR A 29 25.76 25.01 -16.79
C THR A 29 25.50 23.55 -16.41
N GLU A 30 24.24 23.14 -16.15
CA GLU A 30 23.93 21.74 -15.82
C GLU A 30 24.23 20.83 -17.02
N LYS A 31 24.78 19.65 -16.68
CA LYS A 31 25.17 18.65 -17.68
C LYS A 31 23.97 18.07 -18.41
N TYR A 32 22.91 17.77 -17.69
CA TYR A 32 21.72 17.13 -18.22
C TYR A 32 20.51 18.05 -18.15
N TRP A 33 19.44 17.67 -18.83
CA TRP A 33 18.14 18.32 -18.79
C TRP A 33 17.30 17.76 -17.66
N THR A 34 16.34 18.54 -17.20
CA THR A 34 15.36 18.16 -16.17
C THR A 34 13.96 18.14 -16.79
N ILE A 35 13.12 17.20 -16.43
CA ILE A 35 11.73 17.09 -16.88
C ILE A 35 10.82 16.54 -15.80
N GLY A 36 9.51 16.65 -15.94
CA GLY A 36 8.53 16.11 -15.02
C GLY A 36 8.61 16.73 -13.62
N TRP A 37 8.66 15.91 -12.60
CA TRP A 37 8.75 16.28 -11.19
C TRP A 37 10.18 16.46 -10.68
N GLY A 38 11.08 16.84 -11.56
CA GLY A 38 12.49 17.01 -11.22
C GLY A 38 13.38 15.85 -11.66
N HIS A 39 12.90 14.98 -12.56
CA HIS A 39 13.72 13.94 -13.15
C HIS A 39 14.88 14.54 -13.93
N TYR A 40 16.13 14.23 -13.56
CA TYR A 40 17.36 14.75 -14.11
C TYR A 40 18.25 13.60 -14.55
N GLY A 41 18.61 13.53 -15.81
CA GLY A 41 19.42 12.44 -16.31
C GLY A 41 19.84 12.54 -17.77
N PRO A 42 20.74 11.65 -18.22
CA PRO A 42 21.22 11.59 -19.60
C PRO A 42 20.12 11.14 -20.59
N ASP A 43 19.02 10.62 -20.11
CA ASP A 43 17.84 10.19 -20.86
C ASP A 43 16.89 11.35 -21.19
N VAL A 44 17.08 12.53 -20.57
CA VAL A 44 16.30 13.74 -20.86
C VAL A 44 17.02 14.57 -21.92
N ARG A 45 16.32 14.90 -23.01
CA ARG A 45 16.87 15.61 -24.16
C ARG A 45 16.29 17.02 -24.28
N GLU A 46 17.03 17.89 -24.91
CA GLU A 46 16.55 19.24 -25.27
C GLU A 46 15.26 19.16 -26.09
N GLY A 47 14.28 20.02 -25.73
CA GLY A 47 12.99 20.06 -26.43
C GLY A 47 12.04 18.89 -26.14
N GLN A 48 12.46 17.90 -25.36
CA GLN A 48 11.60 16.77 -25.02
C GLN A 48 10.35 17.24 -24.28
N THR A 49 9.21 16.65 -24.62
CA THR A 49 7.92 16.82 -23.94
C THR A 49 7.37 15.47 -23.52
N ILE A 50 6.72 15.43 -22.38
CA ILE A 50 6.08 14.23 -21.82
C ILE A 50 4.65 14.57 -21.40
N THR A 51 3.83 13.53 -21.27
CA THR A 51 2.49 13.62 -20.68
C THR A 51 2.58 13.66 -19.15
N GLN A 52 1.49 14.07 -18.49
CA GLN A 52 1.40 14.02 -17.02
C GLN A 52 1.55 12.57 -16.50
N MET A 53 1.01 11.59 -17.21
CA MET A 53 1.11 10.18 -16.83
C MET A 53 2.56 9.69 -16.90
N GLU A 54 3.31 10.08 -17.90
CA GLU A 54 4.75 9.75 -18.00
C GLU A 54 5.55 10.45 -16.89
N ALA A 55 5.26 11.73 -16.59
CA ALA A 55 5.90 12.41 -15.47
C ALA A 55 5.63 11.70 -14.14
N ASP A 56 4.41 11.23 -13.91
CA ASP A 56 4.02 10.49 -12.71
C ASP A 56 4.71 9.12 -12.61
N ALA A 57 4.83 8.42 -13.73
CA ALA A 57 5.58 7.16 -13.80
C ALA A 57 7.08 7.35 -13.54
N MET A 58 7.67 8.41 -14.09
CA MET A 58 9.06 8.78 -13.81
C MET A 58 9.28 9.08 -12.33
N LEU A 59 8.40 9.87 -11.70
CA LEU A 59 8.48 10.15 -10.26
C LEU A 59 8.43 8.88 -9.41
N LEU A 60 7.52 7.96 -9.75
CA LEU A 60 7.41 6.69 -9.03
C LEU A 60 8.70 5.88 -9.13
N SER A 61 9.31 5.83 -10.31
CA SER A 61 10.60 5.19 -10.55
C SER A 61 11.74 5.86 -9.78
N ASP A 62 11.82 7.19 -9.82
CA ASP A 62 12.84 7.96 -9.11
C ASP A 62 12.74 7.80 -7.59
N CYS A 63 11.52 7.65 -7.06
CA CYS A 63 11.29 7.43 -5.63
C CYS A 63 11.77 6.06 -5.15
N GLN A 64 11.94 5.06 -6.04
CA GLN A 64 12.27 3.69 -5.62
C GLN A 64 13.57 3.62 -4.82
N ARG A 65 14.62 4.31 -5.25
CA ARG A 65 15.91 4.35 -4.53
C ARG A 65 15.79 4.95 -3.12
N PHE A 66 14.87 5.87 -2.91
CA PHE A 66 14.62 6.47 -1.60
C PHE A 66 13.74 5.56 -0.72
N ALA A 67 12.79 4.85 -1.34
CA ALA A 67 12.00 3.82 -0.69
C ALA A 67 12.90 2.68 -0.21
N ASP A 68 13.80 2.18 -1.06
CA ASP A 68 14.77 1.15 -0.71
C ASP A 68 15.69 1.61 0.45
N ALA A 69 16.10 2.88 0.46
CA ALA A 69 16.90 3.43 1.55
C ALA A 69 16.14 3.51 2.89
N VAL A 70 14.84 3.83 2.86
CA VAL A 70 13.99 3.82 4.07
C VAL A 70 13.73 2.38 4.55
N ASP A 71 13.65 1.42 3.64
CA ASP A 71 13.45 0.00 3.97
C ASP A 71 14.75 -0.69 4.42
N ASP A 72 15.92 -0.07 4.20
CA ASP A 72 17.21 -0.60 4.64
C ASP A 72 17.47 -0.30 6.14
N PRO A 73 17.60 -1.34 7.02
CA PRO A 73 17.91 -1.14 8.43
C PRO A 73 19.23 -0.41 8.68
N ALA A 74 20.19 -0.43 7.73
CA ALA A 74 21.43 0.32 7.83
C ALA A 74 21.23 1.84 7.66
N CYS A 75 20.12 2.25 7.05
CA CYS A 75 19.73 3.65 6.88
C CYS A 75 18.67 4.07 7.89
N CYS A 76 17.67 3.21 8.12
CA CYS A 76 16.56 3.41 9.03
C CYS A 76 16.41 2.20 9.97
N PRO A 77 17.07 2.17 11.13
CA PRO A 77 17.03 1.02 12.05
C PRO A 77 15.63 0.62 12.53
N LEU A 78 14.67 1.52 12.45
CA LEU A 78 13.28 1.28 12.87
C LEU A 78 12.34 0.96 11.70
N THR A 79 12.87 0.65 10.50
CA THR A 79 12.04 0.42 9.30
C THR A 79 10.94 -0.60 9.52
N ALA A 80 11.20 -1.72 10.20
CA ALA A 80 10.21 -2.77 10.50
C ALA A 80 9.06 -2.30 11.42
N ARG A 81 9.19 -1.13 12.07
CA ARG A 81 8.21 -0.55 12.99
C ARG A 81 7.42 0.60 12.37
N LEU A 82 7.77 1.00 11.15
CA LEU A 82 7.10 2.09 10.46
C LEU A 82 5.74 1.64 9.94
N ASN A 83 4.70 2.41 10.21
CA ASN A 83 3.46 2.29 9.47
C ASN A 83 3.58 2.93 8.07
N ALA A 84 2.57 2.76 7.21
CA ALA A 84 2.61 3.22 5.82
C ALA A 84 2.84 4.75 5.72
N ASN A 85 2.17 5.54 6.56
CA ASN A 85 2.29 7.00 6.54
C ASN A 85 3.66 7.47 7.04
N GLN A 86 4.21 6.81 8.06
CA GLN A 86 5.55 7.08 8.57
C GLN A 86 6.62 6.78 7.53
N ARG A 87 6.48 5.63 6.85
CA ARG A 87 7.38 5.26 5.75
C ARG A 87 7.31 6.27 4.61
N ASP A 88 6.12 6.66 4.17
CA ASP A 88 5.90 7.62 3.09
C ASP A 88 6.46 9.02 3.43
N ALA A 89 6.29 9.47 4.68
CA ALA A 89 6.87 10.72 5.17
C ALA A 89 8.41 10.69 5.13
N LEU A 90 9.03 9.57 5.55
CA LEU A 90 10.48 9.40 5.46
C LEU A 90 10.98 9.31 4.02
N ILE A 91 10.22 8.72 3.10
CA ILE A 91 10.56 8.71 1.68
C ILE A 91 10.54 10.15 1.11
N SER A 92 9.51 10.96 1.43
CA SER A 92 9.47 12.39 1.05
C SER A 92 10.66 13.17 1.61
N PHE A 93 10.98 12.95 2.89
CA PHE A 93 12.16 13.56 3.53
C PHE A 93 13.44 13.15 2.81
N THR A 94 13.61 11.86 2.51
CA THR A 94 14.83 11.33 1.86
C THR A 94 14.95 11.81 0.41
N TYR A 95 13.84 11.92 -0.29
CA TYR A 95 13.78 12.50 -1.64
C TYR A 95 14.37 13.92 -1.67
N ASN A 96 14.06 14.75 -0.67
CA ASN A 96 14.53 16.13 -0.59
C ASN A 96 15.92 16.29 0.05
N CYS A 97 16.22 15.50 1.11
CA CYS A 97 17.44 15.69 1.90
C CYS A 97 18.53 14.66 1.60
N GLY A 98 18.22 13.59 0.88
CA GLY A 98 19.14 12.52 0.55
C GLY A 98 19.31 11.47 1.65
N THR A 99 19.87 10.31 1.28
CA THR A 99 20.05 9.13 2.15
C THR A 99 21.00 9.40 3.32
N GLY A 100 22.00 10.27 3.16
CA GLY A 100 22.91 10.66 4.25
C GLY A 100 22.17 11.36 5.39
N CYS A 101 21.24 12.25 5.07
CA CYS A 101 20.37 12.91 6.05
C CYS A 101 19.41 11.92 6.73
N LEU A 102 18.85 10.95 5.99
CA LEU A 102 18.02 9.89 6.56
C LEU A 102 18.79 9.10 7.62
N LYS A 103 20.00 8.64 7.33
CA LYS A 103 20.86 7.93 8.29
C LYS A 103 21.09 8.73 9.56
N THR A 104 21.38 10.02 9.41
CA THR A 104 21.61 10.92 10.54
C THR A 104 20.32 11.16 11.34
N LEU A 105 19.19 11.32 10.63
CA LEU A 105 17.88 11.51 11.25
C LEU A 105 17.45 10.29 12.07
N CYS A 106 17.67 9.07 11.56
CA CYS A 106 17.16 7.84 12.20
C CYS A 106 18.09 7.28 13.29
N ARG A 107 19.37 7.70 13.31
CA ARG A 107 20.37 7.11 14.21
C ARG A 107 20.03 7.32 15.69
N GLY A 108 19.81 6.23 16.42
CA GLY A 108 19.64 6.22 17.88
C GLY A 108 18.37 6.92 18.38
N ARG A 109 17.40 7.19 17.52
CA ARG A 109 16.17 7.90 17.86
C ARG A 109 14.96 6.96 17.87
N THR A 110 14.01 7.25 18.75
CA THR A 110 12.65 6.70 18.69
C THR A 110 11.85 7.32 17.55
N LEU A 111 10.71 6.73 17.15
CA LEU A 111 9.84 7.28 16.10
C LEU A 111 9.40 8.72 16.41
N ALA A 112 9.03 9.02 17.65
CA ALA A 112 8.64 10.38 18.04
C ALA A 112 9.81 11.37 17.91
N GLN A 113 11.04 10.95 18.28
CA GLN A 113 12.24 11.78 18.13
C GLN A 113 12.64 11.97 16.68
N ILE A 114 12.45 10.97 15.81
CA ILE A 114 12.65 11.08 14.35
C ILE A 114 11.71 12.14 13.80
N CYS A 115 10.41 12.04 14.10
CA CYS A 115 9.41 13.02 13.68
C CYS A 115 9.78 14.44 14.11
N GLY A 116 10.09 14.65 15.39
CA GLY A 116 10.49 15.97 15.90
C GLY A 116 11.75 16.51 15.24
N ALA A 117 12.75 15.66 15.02
CA ALA A 117 14.04 16.06 14.44
C ALA A 117 13.97 16.43 12.95
N MET A 118 12.93 16.03 12.20
CA MET A 118 12.73 16.48 10.81
C MET A 118 12.76 18.01 10.70
N ALA A 119 12.21 18.73 11.67
CA ALA A 119 12.17 20.19 11.66
C ALA A 119 13.54 20.86 11.57
N LEU A 120 14.61 20.17 11.99
CA LEU A 120 15.98 20.68 11.92
C LEU A 120 16.54 20.80 10.51
N TYR A 121 15.88 20.17 9.52
CA TYR A 121 16.30 20.10 8.11
C TYR A 121 15.56 21.13 7.23
N ASP A 122 15.34 22.32 7.76
CA ASP A 122 14.64 23.43 7.09
C ASP A 122 15.58 24.54 6.56
N LYS A 123 16.91 24.29 6.61
CA LYS A 123 17.92 25.32 6.27
C LYS A 123 18.60 25.05 4.93
N SER A 124 18.95 26.13 4.26
CA SER A 124 19.90 26.15 3.14
C SER A 124 20.95 27.22 3.42
N ASN A 125 22.23 26.87 3.26
CA ASN A 125 23.36 27.75 3.60
C ASN A 125 23.24 28.34 5.04
N GLY A 126 22.80 27.51 5.99
CA GLY A 126 22.65 27.91 7.42
C GLY A 126 21.43 28.77 7.74
N LYS A 127 20.65 29.20 6.76
CA LYS A 127 19.46 30.05 6.96
C LYS A 127 18.17 29.25 6.74
N PRO A 128 17.17 29.36 7.64
CA PRO A 128 15.86 28.74 7.43
C PRO A 128 15.19 29.24 6.16
N LEU A 129 14.60 28.35 5.39
CA LEU A 129 13.79 28.65 4.21
C LEU A 129 12.33 28.30 4.49
N ALA A 130 11.44 29.26 4.34
CA ALA A 130 10.01 29.08 4.61
C ALA A 130 9.39 27.90 3.81
N GLY A 131 9.87 27.62 2.61
CA GLY A 131 9.46 26.48 1.81
C GLY A 131 9.85 25.15 2.44
N LEU A 132 11.09 25.04 2.95
CA LEU A 132 11.59 23.85 3.63
C LEU A 132 10.89 23.67 4.99
N THR A 133 10.67 24.74 5.74
CA THR A 133 9.91 24.68 7.01
C THR A 133 8.50 24.14 6.78
N ARG A 134 7.79 24.61 5.72
CA ARG A 134 6.46 24.07 5.37
C ARG A 134 6.52 22.61 4.94
N ARG A 135 7.57 22.21 4.21
CA ARG A 135 7.75 20.82 3.79
C ARG A 135 7.97 19.89 4.98
N ARG A 136 8.88 20.24 5.88
CA ARG A 136 9.13 19.46 7.11
C ARG A 136 7.88 19.32 7.96
N ARG A 137 7.09 20.39 8.10
CA ARG A 137 5.82 20.34 8.82
C ARG A 137 4.83 19.38 8.17
N ALA A 138 4.67 19.42 6.86
CA ALA A 138 3.77 18.52 6.17
C ALA A 138 4.23 17.03 6.24
N GLU A 139 5.56 16.80 6.23
CA GLU A 139 6.11 15.46 6.48
C GLU A 139 5.84 14.98 7.92
N GLN A 140 5.96 15.83 8.92
CA GLN A 140 5.60 15.52 10.31
C GLN A 140 4.10 15.26 10.47
N GLU A 141 3.26 16.03 9.81
CA GLU A 141 1.80 15.82 9.78
C GLU A 141 1.45 14.45 9.22
N LEU A 142 2.03 14.07 8.07
CA LEU A 142 1.85 12.75 7.49
C LEU A 142 2.38 11.64 8.42
N PHE A 143 3.56 11.83 9.01
CA PHE A 143 4.18 10.86 9.92
C PHE A 143 3.30 10.56 11.14
N ASN A 144 2.61 11.57 11.66
CA ASN A 144 1.73 11.47 12.82
C ASN A 144 0.28 11.09 12.46
N THR A 145 -0.06 11.07 11.17
CA THR A 145 -1.40 10.65 10.73
C THR A 145 -1.56 9.16 10.93
N PRO A 146 -2.54 8.69 11.72
CA PRO A 146 -2.83 7.26 11.82
C PRO A 146 -3.10 6.70 10.43
N VAL A 147 -2.61 5.49 10.16
CA VAL A 147 -3.09 4.75 9.00
C VAL A 147 -4.51 4.36 9.31
N ALA A 148 -5.47 4.85 8.52
CA ALA A 148 -6.80 4.29 8.58
C ALA A 148 -6.65 2.78 8.38
N GLU A 149 -7.02 2.00 9.37
CA GLU A 149 -7.23 0.58 9.15
C GLU A 149 -8.16 0.53 7.94
N LYS A 150 -7.72 -0.08 6.85
CA LYS A 150 -8.68 -0.49 5.83
C LYS A 150 -9.58 -1.43 6.59
N GLU A 151 -10.76 -0.96 6.98
CA GLU A 151 -11.88 -1.85 7.18
C GLU A 151 -12.01 -2.56 5.84
N GLU A 152 -11.38 -3.74 5.74
CA GLU A 152 -11.78 -4.68 4.72
C GLU A 152 -13.26 -4.84 4.98
N LYS A 153 -14.10 -4.28 4.09
CA LYS A 153 -15.53 -4.56 4.12
C LYS A 153 -15.61 -6.07 4.10
N LYS A 154 -15.77 -6.68 5.27
CA LYS A 154 -16.00 -8.11 5.38
C LYS A 154 -17.29 -8.36 4.62
N VAL A 155 -17.15 -8.76 3.38
CA VAL A 155 -18.29 -9.18 2.57
C VAL A 155 -18.87 -10.39 3.29
N THR A 156 -20.03 -10.23 3.89
CA THR A 156 -20.76 -11.29 4.57
C THR A 156 -21.96 -11.67 3.71
N TYR A 157 -22.11 -12.93 3.46
CA TYR A 157 -23.26 -13.51 2.77
C TYR A 157 -24.26 -14.00 3.80
N ARG A 158 -25.38 -13.33 3.88
CA ARG A 158 -26.40 -13.66 4.88
C ARG A 158 -27.14 -14.94 4.56
N TYR A 159 -27.39 -15.17 3.28
CA TYR A 159 -28.13 -16.34 2.78
C TYR A 159 -27.33 -17.07 1.71
N LEU A 160 -27.64 -18.35 1.47
CA LEU A 160 -27.03 -19.13 0.40
C LEU A 160 -27.13 -18.44 -0.96
N LYS A 161 -28.24 -17.78 -1.26
CA LYS A 161 -28.45 -17.03 -2.52
C LYS A 161 -27.49 -15.88 -2.72
N ASP A 162 -26.95 -15.33 -1.64
CA ASP A 162 -26.02 -14.18 -1.69
C ASP A 162 -24.60 -14.61 -2.03
N ILE A 163 -24.29 -15.91 -1.89
CA ILE A 163 -22.99 -16.48 -2.24
C ILE A 163 -22.81 -16.48 -3.76
N PRO A 164 -21.61 -16.11 -4.27
CA PRO A 164 -21.32 -16.15 -5.71
C PRO A 164 -21.65 -17.50 -6.33
N GLU A 165 -22.28 -17.51 -7.51
CA GLU A 165 -22.77 -18.72 -8.18
C GLU A 165 -21.76 -19.85 -8.25
N LYS A 166 -20.50 -19.53 -8.54
CA LYS A 166 -19.41 -20.50 -8.62
C LYS A 166 -19.10 -21.26 -7.33
N PHE A 167 -19.54 -20.75 -6.17
CA PHE A 167 -19.31 -21.37 -4.86
C PHE A 167 -20.60 -21.92 -4.24
N ARG A 168 -21.75 -21.46 -4.70
CA ARG A 168 -23.07 -21.81 -4.16
C ARG A 168 -23.34 -23.31 -4.11
N PRO A 169 -23.08 -24.11 -5.17
CA PRO A 169 -23.32 -25.56 -5.11
C PRO A 169 -22.51 -26.28 -4.04
N ILE A 170 -21.29 -25.81 -3.76
CA ILE A 170 -20.45 -26.41 -2.73
C ILE A 170 -21.01 -26.10 -1.34
N ILE A 171 -21.35 -24.84 -1.09
CA ILE A 171 -21.91 -24.44 0.22
C ILE A 171 -23.27 -25.10 0.46
N ASP A 172 -24.10 -25.24 -0.57
CA ASP A 172 -25.36 -25.95 -0.52
C ASP A 172 -25.20 -27.42 -0.11
N GLN A 173 -24.24 -28.12 -0.69
CA GLN A 173 -23.92 -29.50 -0.28
C GLN A 173 -23.40 -29.58 1.16
N LEU A 174 -22.58 -28.64 1.59
CA LEU A 174 -22.09 -28.60 2.97
C LEU A 174 -23.20 -28.30 3.97
N MET A 175 -24.21 -27.50 3.59
CA MET A 175 -25.45 -27.32 4.39
C MET A 175 -26.27 -28.58 4.43
N THR A 176 -26.53 -29.20 3.28
CA THR A 176 -27.27 -30.47 3.18
C THR A 176 -26.61 -31.59 3.99
N ALA A 177 -25.29 -31.65 4.01
CA ALA A 177 -24.52 -32.59 4.83
C ALA A 177 -24.54 -32.26 6.34
N GLY A 178 -25.05 -31.09 6.73
CA GLY A 178 -25.03 -30.62 8.11
C GLY A 178 -23.67 -30.20 8.63
N ILE A 179 -22.72 -29.95 7.71
CA ILE A 179 -21.37 -29.44 8.03
C ILE A 179 -21.44 -27.94 8.32
N ILE A 180 -22.28 -27.21 7.57
CA ILE A 180 -22.65 -25.83 7.85
C ILE A 180 -24.10 -25.86 8.33
N GLN A 181 -24.36 -25.22 9.47
CA GLN A 181 -25.70 -25.09 10.02
C GLN A 181 -26.10 -23.62 9.95
N GLY A 182 -27.29 -23.35 9.45
CA GLY A 182 -27.94 -22.05 9.57
C GLY A 182 -28.56 -21.85 10.95
N ASP A 183 -29.24 -20.76 11.15
CA ASP A 183 -29.90 -20.38 12.41
C ASP A 183 -31.23 -21.13 12.65
N GLY A 184 -31.62 -22.00 11.75
CA GLY A 184 -32.88 -22.74 11.82
C GLY A 184 -34.12 -21.94 11.41
N SER A 185 -33.94 -20.79 10.76
CA SER A 185 -35.07 -19.96 10.31
C SER A 185 -35.85 -20.57 9.13
N ASP A 186 -35.26 -21.52 8.42
CA ASP A 186 -35.91 -22.31 7.36
C ASP A 186 -35.59 -23.81 7.47
N PRO A 187 -36.23 -24.53 8.40
CA PRO A 187 -35.91 -25.96 8.71
C PRO A 187 -36.12 -26.90 7.52
N GLY A 188 -36.84 -26.51 6.51
CA GLY A 188 -37.15 -27.32 5.32
C GLY A 188 -36.38 -26.99 4.06
N GLY A 189 -35.48 -26.00 4.08
CA GLY A 189 -34.80 -25.49 2.90
C GLY A 189 -33.43 -24.89 3.19
N ASN A 190 -32.86 -24.30 2.17
CA ASN A 190 -31.55 -23.60 2.25
C ASN A 190 -31.72 -22.08 2.43
N GLY A 191 -32.83 -21.64 3.02
CA GLY A 191 -33.16 -20.25 3.30
C GLY A 191 -32.70 -19.74 4.66
N ASP A 192 -32.05 -20.59 5.46
CA ASP A 192 -31.48 -20.19 6.75
C ASP A 192 -30.44 -19.08 6.63
N VAL A 193 -30.39 -18.23 7.66
CA VAL A 193 -29.31 -17.26 7.83
C VAL A 193 -28.02 -18.02 8.18
N ILE A 194 -26.99 -17.83 7.34
CA ILE A 194 -25.68 -18.50 7.49
C ILE A 194 -24.56 -17.54 7.88
N ASP A 195 -24.70 -16.25 7.59
CA ASP A 195 -23.76 -15.15 7.92
C ASP A 195 -22.27 -15.49 7.65
N LEU A 196 -21.96 -16.14 6.54
CA LEU A 196 -20.61 -16.51 6.16
C LEU A 196 -19.85 -15.32 5.54
N THR A 197 -18.66 -15.05 6.04
CA THR A 197 -17.75 -14.09 5.39
C THR A 197 -17.19 -14.67 4.09
N HIS A 198 -16.77 -13.78 3.17
CA HIS A 198 -16.12 -14.20 1.91
C HIS A 198 -14.90 -15.12 2.14
N GLU A 199 -14.10 -14.84 3.17
CA GLU A 199 -12.96 -15.67 3.54
C GLU A 199 -13.36 -17.05 4.04
N GLN A 200 -14.42 -17.12 4.86
CA GLN A 200 -14.96 -18.41 5.31
C GLN A 200 -15.47 -19.23 4.12
N VAL A 201 -16.20 -18.63 3.19
CA VAL A 201 -16.66 -19.31 1.97
C VAL A 201 -15.46 -19.82 1.17
N ARG A 202 -14.42 -19.02 0.96
CA ARG A 202 -13.21 -19.46 0.25
C ARG A 202 -12.50 -20.60 0.96
N THR A 203 -12.40 -20.54 2.27
CA THR A 203 -11.77 -21.60 3.09
C THR A 203 -12.55 -22.89 2.97
N LEU A 204 -13.88 -22.84 3.09
CA LEU A 204 -14.75 -24.01 2.95
C LEU A 204 -14.62 -24.65 1.56
N VAL A 205 -14.61 -23.81 0.50
CA VAL A 205 -14.42 -24.28 -0.87
C VAL A 205 -13.03 -24.90 -1.08
N PHE A 206 -12.00 -24.33 -0.48
CA PHE A 206 -10.65 -24.87 -0.57
C PHE A 206 -10.55 -26.25 0.10
N VAL A 207 -11.09 -26.38 1.34
CA VAL A 207 -11.13 -27.64 2.09
C VAL A 207 -11.97 -28.68 1.35
N TYR A 208 -13.13 -28.30 0.81
CA TYR A 208 -13.99 -29.17 0.01
C TYR A 208 -13.25 -29.75 -1.19
N ARG A 209 -12.60 -28.91 -1.99
CA ARG A 209 -11.84 -29.32 -3.17
C ARG A 209 -10.62 -30.17 -2.86
N GLY A 210 -10.09 -30.05 -1.64
CA GLY A 210 -9.01 -30.91 -1.13
C GLY A 210 -9.49 -32.22 -0.51
N GLY A 211 -10.78 -32.56 -0.61
CA GLY A 211 -11.36 -33.80 -0.04
C GLY A 211 -11.53 -33.76 1.47
N GLY A 212 -11.38 -32.59 2.11
CA GLY A 212 -11.44 -32.48 3.56
C GLY A 212 -12.82 -32.84 4.18
N PHE A 213 -13.87 -32.88 3.36
CA PHE A 213 -15.24 -33.24 3.77
C PHE A 213 -15.75 -34.54 3.16
N ASP A 214 -14.95 -35.28 2.37
CA ASP A 214 -15.40 -36.46 1.62
C ASP A 214 -16.02 -37.51 2.50
N ARG A 215 -15.46 -37.76 3.67
CA ARG A 215 -16.00 -38.76 4.62
C ARG A 215 -17.40 -38.37 5.10
N GLN A 216 -17.63 -37.11 5.44
CA GLN A 216 -18.92 -36.60 5.90
C GLN A 216 -19.95 -36.58 4.76
N LEU A 217 -19.56 -36.19 3.58
CA LEU A 217 -20.43 -36.19 2.41
C LEU A 217 -20.85 -37.60 2.01
N THR A 218 -19.92 -38.55 1.95
CA THR A 218 -20.22 -39.97 1.70
C THR A 218 -21.13 -40.56 2.71
N ALA A 219 -20.96 -40.23 3.98
CA ALA A 219 -21.85 -40.72 5.07
C ALA A 219 -23.31 -40.24 4.92
N LYS A 220 -23.53 -39.16 4.16
CA LYS A 220 -24.85 -38.60 3.84
C LYS A 220 -25.33 -38.95 2.42
N GLY A 221 -24.61 -39.84 1.72
CA GLY A 221 -24.95 -40.23 0.35
C GLY A 221 -24.70 -39.14 -0.70
N LEU A 222 -23.91 -38.14 -0.33
CA LEU A 222 -23.51 -37.02 -1.21
C LEU A 222 -22.11 -37.27 -1.77
N THR A 223 -21.91 -36.87 -3.01
CA THR A 223 -20.60 -36.90 -3.65
C THR A 223 -20.10 -35.48 -3.85
N PRO A 224 -18.77 -35.22 -3.80
CA PRO A 224 -18.22 -33.89 -4.13
C PRO A 224 -18.68 -33.47 -5.54
N ALA A 225 -19.18 -32.23 -5.68
CA ALA A 225 -19.64 -31.69 -6.95
C ALA A 225 -18.52 -31.44 -7.95
N VAL A 226 -17.26 -31.45 -7.49
CA VAL A 226 -16.09 -31.23 -8.32
C VAL A 226 -15.16 -32.44 -8.13
N SER A 227 -15.21 -33.38 -9.09
CA SER A 227 -14.18 -34.41 -9.21
C SER A 227 -12.82 -33.73 -9.46
N LEU A 228 -11.77 -34.22 -8.79
CA LEU A 228 -10.39 -33.87 -9.10
C LEU A 228 -10.01 -34.22 -10.54
#